data_0090d2c20a5edf125a1be218655c2cc0
#
_entry.id   0090d2c20a5edf125a1be218655c2cc0
#
_cell.length_a   1.000
_cell.length_b   1.000
_cell.length_c   1.000
_cell.angle_alpha   90.00
_cell.angle_beta   90.00
_cell.angle_gamma   90.00
#
_symmetry.space_group_name_H-M   'P 1'
#
loop_
_entity.id
_entity.type
_entity.pdbx_description
1 polymer ?
#
loop_
_entity_poly.entity_id
_entity_poly.type
_entity_poly.pdbx_seq_one_letter_code
_entity_poly.pdbx_strand_id
1 'polypeptide(L)'
;MTSGDIGMSSGQPISTASPDPSGSPDDPRQRVAGTYRLASIAARVGDGPFKDLYDQPPTGYAIITPTRFMAVITAGGRRFGTTQADKAALFDSLIAYTGTYRIEGNHFITEVDVSWVEYFNGTDQGRTFELRDNRLILTTWPAPSHDDPSISRVARVVWERQ
;
A
#
# COMPACT_ATOMS: atom_id res chain seq x y z
N MET A 1 17.60 46.28 -38.17
CA MET A 1 16.91 46.68 -36.90
C MET A 1 15.49 46.20 -37.00
N THR A 2 15.22 45.01 -36.47
CA THR A 2 13.86 44.46 -36.37
C THR A 2 13.75 43.70 -35.06
N SER A 3 13.01 44.30 -34.15
CA SER A 3 12.64 43.68 -32.87
C SER A 3 11.80 42.46 -33.13
N GLY A 4 12.23 41.32 -32.60
CA GLY A 4 11.45 40.08 -32.52
C GLY A 4 10.63 40.08 -31.24
N ASP A 5 9.32 40.02 -31.42
CA ASP A 5 8.31 39.86 -30.37
C ASP A 5 8.30 38.40 -29.95
N ILE A 6 8.61 38.14 -28.66
CA ILE A 6 8.53 36.79 -28.07
C ILE A 6 7.19 36.68 -27.35
N GLY A 7 6.23 36.05 -28.01
CA GLY A 7 4.93 35.74 -27.45
C GLY A 7 5.03 34.92 -26.17
N MET A 8 4.57 35.49 -25.08
CA MET A 8 4.33 34.81 -23.83
C MET A 8 3.14 33.85 -23.97
N SER A 9 3.44 32.56 -24.00
CA SER A 9 2.41 31.52 -23.83
C SER A 9 1.92 31.53 -22.40
N SER A 10 0.66 31.92 -22.21
CA SER A 10 -0.05 31.87 -20.94
C SER A 10 -0.27 30.41 -20.52
N GLY A 11 0.48 29.97 -19.51
CA GLY A 11 0.25 28.70 -18.85
C GLY A 11 -1.14 28.68 -18.23
N GLN A 12 -1.94 27.69 -18.61
CA GLN A 12 -3.22 27.42 -17.95
C GLN A 12 -2.96 26.99 -16.48
N PRO A 13 -3.78 27.47 -15.53
CA PRO A 13 -3.67 27.02 -14.15
C PRO A 13 -4.04 25.54 -14.06
N ILE A 14 -3.15 24.76 -13.45
CA ILE A 14 -3.43 23.39 -13.07
C ILE A 14 -4.60 23.43 -12.08
N SER A 15 -5.75 22.89 -12.47
CA SER A 15 -6.92 22.76 -11.61
C SER A 15 -6.60 21.80 -10.48
N THR A 16 -6.27 22.36 -9.33
CA THR A 16 -6.26 21.63 -8.05
C THR A 16 -7.71 21.46 -7.59
N ALA A 17 -8.46 20.58 -8.23
CA ALA A 17 -9.75 20.16 -7.72
C ALA A 17 -9.47 19.34 -6.46
N SER A 18 -9.70 19.93 -5.30
CA SER A 18 -9.85 19.19 -4.05
C SER A 18 -10.94 18.13 -4.24
N PRO A 19 -10.72 16.85 -3.86
CA PRO A 19 -11.77 15.86 -3.98
C PRO A 19 -12.95 16.26 -3.10
N ASP A 20 -14.13 16.34 -3.72
CA ASP A 20 -15.39 16.62 -3.05
C ASP A 20 -15.65 15.58 -1.95
N PRO A 21 -15.82 15.94 -0.68
CA PRO A 21 -16.09 15.01 0.41
C PRO A 21 -17.49 14.37 0.38
N SER A 22 -18.36 14.77 -0.54
CA SER A 22 -19.69 14.20 -0.74
C SER A 22 -19.68 13.05 -1.74
N GLY A 23 -18.91 11.99 -1.46
CA GLY A 23 -18.89 10.79 -2.29
C GLY A 23 -20.26 10.10 -2.33
N SER A 24 -20.74 9.76 -3.55
CA SER A 24 -21.90 8.89 -3.73
C SER A 24 -21.76 7.60 -2.90
N PRO A 25 -22.84 7.03 -2.32
CA PRO A 25 -22.82 5.73 -1.67
C PRO A 25 -22.24 4.61 -2.54
N ASP A 26 -22.24 4.78 -3.86
CA ASP A 26 -21.69 3.87 -4.84
C ASP A 26 -20.18 4.09 -5.11
N ASP A 27 -19.56 5.11 -4.52
CA ASP A 27 -18.11 5.32 -4.66
C ASP A 27 -17.36 4.14 -4.02
N PRO A 28 -16.55 3.39 -4.79
CA PRO A 28 -15.79 2.25 -4.27
C PRO A 28 -14.86 2.62 -3.10
N ARG A 29 -14.44 3.89 -2.99
CA ARG A 29 -13.65 4.40 -1.86
C ARG A 29 -14.44 4.39 -0.56
N GLN A 30 -15.75 4.69 -0.59
CA GLN A 30 -16.62 4.60 0.57
C GLN A 30 -16.80 3.15 1.03
N ARG A 31 -16.87 2.22 0.08
CA ARG A 31 -17.02 0.79 0.38
C ARG A 31 -15.81 0.19 1.08
N VAL A 32 -14.60 0.62 0.72
CA VAL A 32 -13.35 0.16 1.33
C VAL A 32 -12.97 0.96 2.58
N ALA A 33 -13.53 2.15 2.80
CA ALA A 33 -13.20 2.96 3.96
C ALA A 33 -13.55 2.25 5.27
N GLY A 34 -12.68 2.31 6.26
CA GLY A 34 -12.87 1.68 7.56
C GLY A 34 -11.57 1.40 8.30
N THR A 35 -11.72 0.85 9.50
CA THR A 35 -10.62 0.31 10.30
C THR A 35 -10.62 -1.19 10.17
N TYR A 36 -9.45 -1.77 9.95
CA TYR A 36 -9.27 -3.18 9.71
C TYR A 36 -8.18 -3.74 10.60
N ARG A 37 -8.39 -4.97 11.07
CA ARG A 37 -7.37 -5.76 11.73
C ARG A 37 -6.81 -6.79 10.77
N LEU A 38 -5.51 -7.06 10.84
CA LEU A 38 -4.87 -8.11 10.04
C LEU A 38 -5.42 -9.49 10.44
N ALA A 39 -5.96 -10.21 9.46
CA ALA A 39 -6.36 -11.60 9.61
C ALA A 39 -5.25 -12.56 9.17
N SER A 40 -4.59 -12.28 8.03
CA SER A 40 -3.45 -13.06 7.56
C SER A 40 -2.62 -12.28 6.55
N ILE A 41 -1.35 -12.65 6.41
CA ILE A 41 -0.47 -12.24 5.33
C ILE A 41 0.34 -13.44 4.85
N ALA A 42 0.30 -13.71 3.56
CA ALA A 42 0.99 -14.81 2.93
C ALA A 42 1.65 -14.35 1.64
N ALA A 43 2.70 -15.03 1.22
CA ALA A 43 3.37 -14.77 -0.04
C ALA A 43 3.59 -16.07 -0.82
N ARG A 44 3.69 -15.95 -2.14
CA ARG A 44 4.17 -17.01 -3.01
C ARG A 44 5.32 -16.51 -3.86
N VAL A 45 6.20 -17.42 -4.23
CA VAL A 45 7.33 -17.19 -5.12
C VAL A 45 7.09 -18.02 -6.38
N GLY A 46 7.16 -17.37 -7.54
CA GLY A 46 6.80 -17.99 -8.81
C GLY A 46 5.37 -18.54 -8.80
N ASP A 47 5.17 -19.74 -9.31
CA ASP A 47 3.88 -20.46 -9.37
C ASP A 47 3.62 -21.34 -8.14
N GLY A 48 4.44 -21.23 -7.10
CA GLY A 48 4.30 -21.99 -5.87
C GLY A 48 3.04 -21.65 -5.07
N PRO A 49 2.72 -22.43 -4.02
CA PRO A 49 1.62 -22.12 -3.12
C PRO A 49 1.89 -20.88 -2.27
N PHE A 50 0.81 -20.21 -1.83
CA PHE A 50 0.92 -19.20 -0.79
C PHE A 50 1.35 -19.84 0.53
N LYS A 51 2.33 -19.24 1.19
CA LYS A 51 2.81 -19.61 2.52
C LYS A 51 2.75 -18.38 3.41
N ASP A 52 2.50 -18.60 4.69
CA ASP A 52 2.53 -17.51 5.67
C ASP A 52 3.86 -16.76 5.59
N LEU A 53 3.79 -15.44 5.65
CA LEU A 53 4.98 -14.59 5.52
C LEU A 53 5.88 -14.66 6.76
N TYR A 54 5.31 -15.00 7.91
CA TYR A 54 5.98 -15.07 9.21
C TYR A 54 5.70 -16.41 9.89
N ASP A 55 6.68 -16.94 10.61
CA ASP A 55 6.58 -18.21 11.37
C ASP A 55 5.57 -18.12 12.52
N GLN A 56 5.38 -16.93 13.07
CA GLN A 56 4.40 -16.68 14.14
C GLN A 56 3.34 -15.67 13.66
N PRO A 57 2.09 -15.78 14.15
CA PRO A 57 1.01 -14.91 13.72
C PRO A 57 1.37 -13.43 13.85
N PRO A 58 1.35 -12.66 12.75
CA PRO A 58 1.61 -11.23 12.77
C PRO A 58 0.43 -10.46 13.38
N THR A 59 0.71 -9.24 13.79
CA THR A 59 -0.32 -8.29 14.25
C THR A 59 -0.26 -7.04 13.38
N GLY A 60 -1.40 -6.47 13.05
CA GLY A 60 -1.43 -5.27 12.23
C GLY A 60 -2.81 -4.64 12.13
N TYR A 61 -2.81 -3.39 11.73
CA TYR A 61 -4.01 -2.62 11.44
C TYR A 61 -3.85 -1.86 10.14
N ALA A 62 -4.96 -1.69 9.43
CA ALA A 62 -5.08 -0.73 8.35
C ALA A 62 -6.21 0.24 8.65
N ILE A 63 -6.00 1.51 8.30
CA ILE A 63 -7.00 2.56 8.34
C ILE A 63 -7.16 3.10 6.93
N ILE A 64 -8.37 3.06 6.41
CA ILE A 64 -8.72 3.54 5.09
C ILE A 64 -9.77 4.63 5.25
N THR A 65 -9.41 5.84 4.89
CA THR A 65 -10.35 6.95 4.74
C THR A 65 -10.75 7.08 3.27
N PRO A 66 -11.69 7.92 2.87
CA PRO A 66 -11.99 8.13 1.45
C PRO A 66 -10.81 8.63 0.60
N THR A 67 -9.76 9.17 1.24
CA THR A 67 -8.62 9.79 0.53
C THR A 67 -7.27 9.17 0.85
N ARG A 68 -7.14 8.40 1.94
CA ARG A 68 -5.85 7.91 2.43
C ARG A 68 -5.92 6.48 2.93
N PHE A 69 -4.90 5.73 2.61
CA PHE A 69 -4.61 4.42 3.16
C PHE A 69 -3.41 4.48 4.11
N MET A 70 -3.49 3.79 5.23
CA MET A 70 -2.37 3.54 6.13
C MET A 70 -2.40 2.10 6.62
N ALA A 71 -1.25 1.44 6.66
CA ALA A 71 -1.11 0.12 7.25
C ALA A 71 0.15 0.00 8.09
N VAL A 72 0.03 -0.73 9.19
CA VAL A 72 1.16 -1.13 10.04
C VAL A 72 1.00 -2.61 10.36
N ILE A 73 2.02 -3.40 10.07
CA ILE A 73 2.07 -4.84 10.34
C ILE A 73 3.40 -5.14 11.02
N THR A 74 3.36 -5.91 12.08
CA THR A 74 4.55 -6.43 12.75
C THR A 74 4.50 -7.95 12.79
N ALA A 75 5.64 -8.60 12.56
CA ALA A 75 5.76 -10.05 12.74
C ALA A 75 5.42 -10.45 14.19
N GLY A 76 4.94 -11.65 14.38
CA GLY A 76 4.80 -12.24 15.73
C GLY A 76 6.16 -12.57 16.35
N GLY A 77 6.18 -12.73 17.66
CA GLY A 77 7.39 -13.17 18.40
C GLY A 77 8.53 -12.14 18.47
N ARG A 78 8.29 -10.88 18.09
CA ARG A 78 9.30 -9.81 18.20
C ARG A 78 9.75 -9.64 19.63
N ARG A 79 11.05 -9.46 19.83
CA ARG A 79 11.68 -9.23 21.15
C ARG A 79 12.39 -7.89 21.14
N PHE A 80 12.30 -7.18 22.25
CA PHE A 80 13.11 -5.99 22.46
C PHE A 80 14.60 -6.39 22.54
N GLY A 81 15.45 -5.60 21.89
CA GLY A 81 16.89 -5.74 21.95
C GLY A 81 17.58 -4.43 21.62
N THR A 82 18.83 -4.29 22.06
CA THR A 82 19.58 -3.02 21.97
C THR A 82 20.75 -3.08 21.00
N THR A 83 21.16 -4.27 20.58
CA THR A 83 22.26 -4.44 19.60
C THR A 83 21.82 -3.98 18.21
N GLN A 84 22.77 -3.74 17.32
CA GLN A 84 22.46 -3.41 15.92
C GLN A 84 21.74 -4.55 15.22
N ALA A 85 22.10 -5.81 15.52
CA ALA A 85 21.41 -6.97 14.96
C ALA A 85 19.94 -7.04 15.43
N ASP A 86 19.66 -6.76 16.70
CA ASP A 86 18.29 -6.72 17.22
C ASP A 86 17.47 -5.62 16.52
N LYS A 87 18.05 -4.44 16.35
CA LYS A 87 17.39 -3.32 15.67
C LYS A 87 17.11 -3.63 14.19
N ALA A 88 18.05 -4.27 13.50
CA ALA A 88 17.86 -4.73 12.13
C ALA A 88 16.71 -5.74 12.06
N ALA A 89 16.68 -6.75 12.92
CA ALA A 89 15.60 -7.73 12.97
C ALA A 89 14.23 -7.09 13.25
N LEU A 90 14.18 -6.07 14.13
CA LEU A 90 12.94 -5.31 14.37
C LEU A 90 12.52 -4.50 13.15
N PHE A 91 13.44 -3.90 12.43
CA PHE A 91 13.17 -3.16 11.19
C PHE A 91 12.66 -4.11 10.09
N ASP A 92 13.33 -5.24 9.86
CA ASP A 92 12.99 -6.22 8.83
C ASP A 92 11.65 -6.93 9.09
N SER A 93 11.20 -6.94 10.35
CA SER A 93 9.92 -7.53 10.77
C SER A 93 8.77 -6.53 10.87
N LEU A 94 8.93 -5.33 10.31
CA LEU A 94 7.93 -4.26 10.24
C LEU A 94 7.53 -4.02 8.78
N ILE A 95 6.25 -3.76 8.55
CA ILE A 95 5.72 -3.15 7.33
C ILE A 95 4.87 -1.97 7.78
N ALA A 96 5.23 -0.75 7.37
CA ALA A 96 4.49 0.44 7.73
C ALA A 96 4.57 1.48 6.61
N TYR A 97 3.44 1.87 6.07
CA TYR A 97 3.40 2.92 5.05
C TYR A 97 2.02 3.56 4.97
N THR A 98 1.98 4.73 4.39
CA THR A 98 0.75 5.47 4.11
C THR A 98 0.87 6.21 2.78
N GLY A 99 -0.26 6.63 2.25
CA GLY A 99 -0.34 7.42 1.03
C GLY A 99 -1.77 7.72 0.62
N THR A 100 -1.94 8.57 -0.36
CA THR A 100 -3.21 8.70 -1.07
C THR A 100 -3.46 7.42 -1.87
N TYR A 101 -4.71 7.16 -2.25
CA TYR A 101 -4.99 6.00 -3.09
C TYR A 101 -6.08 6.32 -4.12
N ARG A 102 -6.10 5.50 -5.17
CA ARG A 102 -7.14 5.48 -6.18
C ARG A 102 -7.61 4.05 -6.42
N ILE A 103 -8.85 3.93 -6.88
CA ILE A 103 -9.46 2.65 -7.26
C ILE A 103 -9.76 2.70 -8.76
N GLU A 104 -9.22 1.73 -9.49
CA GLU A 104 -9.40 1.57 -10.93
C GLU A 104 -9.90 0.15 -11.20
N GLY A 105 -11.22 -0.01 -11.38
CA GLY A 105 -11.85 -1.33 -11.46
C GLY A 105 -11.67 -2.14 -10.17
N ASN A 106 -10.93 -3.23 -10.22
CA ASN A 106 -10.55 -4.04 -9.06
C ASN A 106 -9.13 -3.77 -8.56
N HIS A 107 -8.51 -2.68 -9.01
CA HIS A 107 -7.17 -2.29 -8.59
C HIS A 107 -7.27 -1.22 -7.51
N PHE A 108 -6.55 -1.46 -6.40
CA PHE A 108 -6.30 -0.52 -5.32
C PHE A 108 -4.85 -0.08 -5.43
N ILE A 109 -4.62 1.16 -5.78
CA ILE A 109 -3.28 1.71 -6.05
C ILE A 109 -2.99 2.79 -5.01
N THR A 110 -2.01 2.54 -4.13
CA THR A 110 -1.54 3.51 -3.14
C THR A 110 -0.33 4.25 -3.69
N GLU A 111 -0.43 5.56 -3.79
CA GLU A 111 0.68 6.47 -4.02
C GLU A 111 1.33 6.77 -2.68
N VAL A 112 2.44 6.10 -2.41
CA VAL A 112 3.09 6.12 -1.08
C VAL A 112 3.84 7.43 -0.88
N ASP A 113 3.54 8.14 0.19
CA ASP A 113 4.22 9.38 0.59
C ASP A 113 5.07 9.23 1.86
N VAL A 114 4.78 8.24 2.71
CA VAL A 114 5.58 7.91 3.89
C VAL A 114 5.65 6.40 4.07
N SER A 115 6.85 5.86 4.22
CA SER A 115 7.09 4.43 4.42
C SER A 115 8.26 4.19 5.37
N TRP A 116 8.25 3.00 6.01
CA TRP A 116 9.39 2.54 6.83
C TRP A 116 10.65 2.24 5.98
N VAL A 117 10.50 2.01 4.68
CA VAL A 117 11.61 1.83 3.72
C VAL A 117 11.56 2.91 2.65
N GLU A 118 12.67 3.57 2.42
CA GLU A 118 12.75 4.74 1.55
C GLU A 118 12.36 4.42 0.09
N TYR A 119 12.66 3.22 -0.40
CA TYR A 119 12.36 2.86 -1.79
C TYR A 119 10.85 2.73 -2.11
N PHE A 120 9.96 2.77 -1.11
CA PHE A 120 8.51 2.86 -1.35
C PHE A 120 8.03 4.29 -1.54
N ASN A 121 8.72 5.27 -0.96
CA ASN A 121 8.33 6.67 -1.04
C ASN A 121 8.32 7.16 -2.50
N GLY A 122 7.26 7.85 -2.89
CA GLY A 122 7.07 8.35 -4.26
C GLY A 122 6.75 7.26 -5.29
N THR A 123 6.37 6.04 -4.86
CA THR A 123 6.01 4.96 -5.77
C THR A 123 4.53 4.56 -5.65
N ASP A 124 3.99 4.02 -6.74
CA ASP A 124 2.68 3.40 -6.80
C ASP A 124 2.76 1.94 -6.33
N GLN A 125 2.04 1.62 -5.26
CA GLN A 125 1.90 0.26 -4.75
C GLN A 125 0.55 -0.33 -5.19
N GLY A 126 0.56 -1.02 -6.35
CA GLY A 126 -0.64 -1.60 -6.96
C GLY A 126 -1.01 -2.95 -6.37
N ARG A 127 -2.32 -3.15 -6.17
CA ARG A 127 -2.90 -4.41 -5.70
C ARG A 127 -4.23 -4.66 -6.39
N THR A 128 -4.57 -5.91 -6.62
CA THR A 128 -5.97 -6.26 -6.82
C THR A 128 -6.66 -6.33 -5.47
N PHE A 129 -7.92 -5.89 -5.39
CA PHE A 129 -8.69 -5.99 -4.16
C PHE A 129 -10.01 -6.73 -4.37
N GLU A 130 -10.43 -7.41 -3.32
CA GLU A 130 -11.74 -8.04 -3.23
C GLU A 130 -12.36 -7.70 -1.88
N LEU A 131 -13.64 -7.32 -1.89
CA LEU A 131 -14.45 -7.20 -0.67
C LEU A 131 -15.35 -8.43 -0.60
N ARG A 132 -15.18 -9.24 0.43
CA ARG A 132 -16.02 -10.42 0.72
C ARG A 132 -16.51 -10.34 2.15
N ASP A 133 -17.81 -10.18 2.33
CA ASP A 133 -18.42 -10.03 3.64
C ASP A 133 -17.76 -8.89 4.43
N ASN A 134 -17.11 -9.23 5.55
CA ASN A 134 -16.39 -8.29 6.41
C ASN A 134 -14.89 -8.21 6.12
N ARG A 135 -14.42 -8.73 4.99
CA ARG A 135 -12.99 -8.83 4.68
C ARG A 135 -12.62 -8.06 3.43
N LEU A 136 -11.49 -7.36 3.52
CA LEU A 136 -10.78 -6.76 2.41
C LEU A 136 -9.53 -7.62 2.12
N ILE A 137 -9.45 -8.17 0.93
CA ILE A 137 -8.34 -8.98 0.45
C ILE A 137 -7.54 -8.14 -0.54
N LEU A 138 -6.28 -7.91 -0.24
CA LEU A 138 -5.35 -7.19 -1.11
C LEU A 138 -4.27 -8.16 -1.61
N THR A 139 -4.12 -8.28 -2.93
CA THR A 139 -3.08 -9.11 -3.55
C THR A 139 -2.17 -8.21 -4.38
N THR A 140 -0.86 -8.19 -4.08
CA THR A 140 0.10 -7.38 -4.82
C THR A 140 0.20 -7.83 -6.28
N TRP A 141 0.52 -6.91 -7.15
CA TRP A 141 0.97 -7.29 -8.47
C TRP A 141 2.27 -8.08 -8.38
N PRO A 142 2.53 -8.99 -9.33
CA PRO A 142 3.80 -9.69 -9.39
C PRO A 142 4.97 -8.70 -9.48
N ALA A 143 5.93 -8.83 -8.59
CA ALA A 143 7.14 -8.01 -8.58
C ALA A 143 8.36 -8.91 -8.42
N PRO A 144 9.54 -8.50 -8.90
CA PRO A 144 10.78 -9.22 -8.64
C PRO A 144 10.97 -9.47 -7.15
N SER A 145 11.38 -10.67 -6.77
CA SER A 145 11.75 -10.97 -5.39
C SER A 145 13.01 -10.17 -5.02
N HIS A 146 13.06 -9.68 -3.78
CA HIS A 146 14.23 -8.95 -3.30
C HIS A 146 15.48 -9.84 -3.26
N ASP A 147 15.30 -11.12 -2.91
CA ASP A 147 16.40 -12.07 -2.76
C ASP A 147 16.88 -12.64 -4.10
N ASP A 148 15.97 -12.77 -5.07
CA ASP A 148 16.26 -13.23 -6.43
C ASP A 148 15.37 -12.51 -7.43
N PRO A 149 15.87 -11.46 -8.12
CA PRO A 149 15.08 -10.68 -9.07
C PRO A 149 14.59 -11.47 -10.30
N SER A 150 15.13 -12.66 -10.57
CA SER A 150 14.65 -13.55 -11.63
C SER A 150 13.32 -14.22 -11.28
N ILE A 151 12.93 -14.19 -10.01
CA ILE A 151 11.75 -14.86 -9.49
C ILE A 151 10.70 -13.82 -9.12
N SER A 152 9.47 -14.02 -9.58
CA SER A 152 8.32 -13.16 -9.22
C SER A 152 7.78 -13.51 -7.84
N ARG A 153 7.47 -12.51 -7.05
CA ARG A 153 6.82 -12.63 -5.74
C ARG A 153 5.46 -11.94 -5.74
N VAL A 154 4.48 -12.58 -5.13
CA VAL A 154 3.13 -12.05 -4.92
C VAL A 154 2.79 -12.21 -3.44
N ALA A 155 2.34 -11.13 -2.80
CA ALA A 155 1.84 -11.17 -1.43
C ALA A 155 0.31 -11.01 -1.41
N ARG A 156 -0.35 -11.70 -0.48
CA ARG A 156 -1.77 -11.55 -0.21
C ARG A 156 -1.98 -11.19 1.25
N VAL A 157 -2.69 -10.11 1.47
CA VAL A 157 -3.03 -9.61 2.80
C VAL A 157 -4.53 -9.68 2.96
N VAL A 158 -5.01 -10.27 4.06
CA VAL A 158 -6.42 -10.35 4.40
C VAL A 158 -6.66 -9.49 5.64
N TRP A 159 -7.53 -8.53 5.49
CA TRP A 159 -7.95 -7.61 6.52
C TRP A 159 -9.38 -7.88 6.93
N GLU A 160 -9.69 -7.85 8.20
CA GLU A 160 -11.03 -7.99 8.76
C GLU A 160 -11.49 -6.65 9.32
N ARG A 161 -12.65 -6.18 8.83
CA ARG A 161 -13.23 -4.90 9.26
C ARG A 161 -13.64 -4.96 10.74
N GLN A 162 -13.37 -3.89 11.48
CA GLN A 162 -13.71 -3.72 12.89
C GLN A 162 -15.03 -2.95 13.08
#